data_185c0e1d384c45dfabdc6fa9a1ff35bb
#
_entry.id   185c0e1d384c45dfabdc6fa9a1ff35bb
#
_cell.length_a   1.000
_cell.length_b   1.000
_cell.length_c   1.000
_cell.angle_alpha   90.00
_cell.angle_beta   90.00
_cell.angle_gamma   90.00
#
_symmetry.space_group_name_H-M   'P 1'
#
loop_
_entity.id
_entity.type
_entity.pdbx_description
1 polymer ?
#
loop_
_entity_poly.entity_id
_entity_poly.type
_entity_poly.pdbx_seq_one_letter_code
_entity_poly.pdbx_strand_id
1 'polypeptide(L)'
;LAERYRLPAAIKLAPSVDRQIIKDYPQSGLEFVGPHLECREAVLWLKTEDAALWEASLYRQGQWWSWSKKAQTEIELPLAPLEAGQYLYEVQPTLLRAGLLGELAKALGASQFDPQVSWLTGSLAFAPAPELKPWYATFRLTHVQHFSLKALQKLLRQLEIGILEIKKRNFALEPDQLRSKIKLAPHSKREATLFLTRCAGQPLFLLGERL
;
A
#
# COMPACT_ATOMS: atom_id res chain seq x y z
N LEU A 1 -14.78 -23.08 -21.55
CA LEU A 1 -15.50 -22.32 -22.60
C LEU A 1 -14.49 -21.66 -23.56
N ALA A 2 -13.53 -20.83 -23.07
CA ALA A 2 -12.55 -20.15 -23.90
C ALA A 2 -11.72 -21.12 -24.75
N GLU A 3 -11.30 -22.26 -24.21
CA GLU A 3 -10.56 -23.28 -24.95
C GLU A 3 -11.43 -23.90 -26.05
N ARG A 4 -12.70 -24.21 -25.71
CA ARG A 4 -13.63 -24.85 -26.64
C ARG A 4 -13.97 -23.97 -27.84
N TYR A 5 -14.12 -22.66 -27.60
CA TYR A 5 -14.54 -21.73 -28.65
C TYR A 5 -13.40 -20.92 -29.26
N ARG A 6 -12.18 -21.07 -28.75
CA ARG A 6 -10.99 -20.32 -29.20
C ARG A 6 -11.17 -18.79 -29.19
N LEU A 7 -12.08 -18.29 -28.35
CA LEU A 7 -12.39 -16.86 -28.23
C LEU A 7 -11.66 -16.24 -27.02
N PRO A 8 -11.27 -14.97 -27.12
CA PRO A 8 -10.85 -14.22 -25.93
C PRO A 8 -11.98 -14.20 -24.89
N ALA A 9 -11.61 -14.25 -23.63
CA ALA A 9 -12.59 -14.20 -22.54
C ALA A 9 -12.03 -13.44 -21.34
N ALA A 10 -12.92 -12.81 -20.58
CA ALA A 10 -12.63 -12.18 -19.30
C ALA A 10 -13.39 -12.91 -18.19
N ILE A 11 -12.69 -13.26 -17.11
CA ILE A 11 -13.28 -13.93 -15.96
C ILE A 11 -13.07 -13.05 -14.73
N LYS A 12 -14.18 -12.61 -14.13
CA LYS A 12 -14.15 -11.85 -12.88
C LYS A 12 -13.86 -12.79 -11.72
N LEU A 13 -12.87 -12.41 -10.90
CA LEU A 13 -12.39 -13.13 -9.74
C LEU A 13 -12.41 -12.24 -8.48
N ALA A 14 -12.35 -12.88 -7.33
CA ALA A 14 -12.16 -12.16 -6.07
C ALA A 14 -10.77 -11.48 -6.04
N PRO A 15 -10.61 -10.30 -5.42
CA PRO A 15 -9.33 -9.61 -5.33
C PRO A 15 -8.28 -10.36 -4.49
N SER A 16 -8.69 -11.41 -3.78
CA SER A 16 -7.81 -12.30 -3.01
C SER A 16 -7.23 -13.46 -3.82
N VAL A 17 -7.54 -13.56 -5.12
CA VAL A 17 -7.00 -14.62 -5.97
C VAL A 17 -5.47 -14.63 -5.94
N ASP A 18 -4.91 -15.84 -5.92
CA ASP A 18 -3.47 -15.99 -6.03
C ASP A 18 -3.02 -15.64 -7.46
N ARG A 19 -2.05 -14.75 -7.57
CA ARG A 19 -1.46 -14.35 -8.87
C ARG A 19 -0.86 -15.52 -9.63
N GLN A 20 -0.46 -16.59 -8.94
CA GLN A 20 0.11 -17.78 -9.58
C GLN A 20 -0.87 -18.53 -10.49
N ILE A 21 -2.19 -18.25 -10.37
CA ILE A 21 -3.21 -18.81 -11.27
C ILE A 21 -2.86 -18.60 -12.75
N ILE A 22 -2.15 -17.53 -13.10
CA ILE A 22 -1.76 -17.23 -14.47
C ILE A 22 -0.80 -18.28 -15.07
N LYS A 23 -0.12 -19.08 -14.24
CA LYS A 23 0.75 -20.18 -14.72
C LYS A 23 -0.02 -21.29 -15.42
N ASP A 24 -1.28 -21.48 -15.01
CA ASP A 24 -2.17 -22.48 -15.60
C ASP A 24 -2.78 -22.00 -16.92
N TYR A 25 -2.60 -20.72 -17.24
CA TYR A 25 -3.16 -20.06 -18.41
C TYR A 25 -2.10 -19.25 -19.17
N PRO A 26 -1.18 -19.91 -19.88
CA PRO A 26 -0.23 -19.19 -20.74
C PRO A 26 -1.00 -18.38 -21.80
N GLN A 27 -0.60 -17.19 -22.11
CA GLN A 27 -1.34 -16.21 -22.93
C GLN A 27 -2.57 -15.62 -22.19
N SER A 28 -2.41 -15.32 -20.92
CA SER A 28 -3.42 -14.63 -20.13
C SER A 28 -2.80 -13.43 -19.41
N GLY A 29 -3.64 -12.49 -19.02
CA GLY A 29 -3.31 -11.38 -18.12
C GLY A 29 -4.14 -11.48 -16.84
N LEU A 30 -3.59 -11.08 -15.71
CA LEU A 30 -4.32 -10.92 -14.47
C LEU A 30 -4.26 -9.46 -14.02
N GLU A 31 -5.42 -8.81 -14.10
CA GLU A 31 -5.61 -7.41 -13.76
C GLU A 31 -6.29 -7.28 -12.39
N PHE A 32 -5.78 -6.41 -11.53
CA PHE A 32 -6.38 -6.05 -10.24
C PHE A 32 -6.96 -4.63 -10.34
N VAL A 33 -8.27 -4.51 -10.14
CA VAL A 33 -9.03 -3.29 -10.43
C VAL A 33 -9.66 -2.73 -9.16
N GLY A 34 -9.63 -1.42 -9.02
CA GLY A 34 -10.34 -0.76 -7.93
C GLY A 34 -10.25 0.77 -7.96
N PRO A 35 -11.06 1.44 -7.13
CA PRO A 35 -10.93 2.86 -6.90
C PRO A 35 -9.76 3.16 -5.95
N HIS A 36 -9.55 4.43 -5.67
CA HIS A 36 -8.54 4.87 -4.70
C HIS A 36 -8.70 4.19 -3.33
N LEU A 37 -7.60 3.63 -2.83
CA LEU A 37 -7.47 2.90 -1.55
C LEU A 37 -8.25 1.58 -1.46
N GLU A 38 -8.71 1.04 -2.57
CA GLU A 38 -9.42 -0.24 -2.60
C GLU A 38 -9.00 -1.09 -3.80
N CYS A 39 -8.99 -2.41 -3.64
CA CYS A 39 -8.96 -3.37 -4.74
C CYS A 39 -10.27 -4.17 -4.69
N ARG A 40 -11.14 -3.95 -5.65
CA ARG A 40 -12.50 -4.54 -5.65
C ARG A 40 -12.56 -5.89 -6.29
N GLU A 41 -11.81 -6.09 -7.36
CA GLU A 41 -11.87 -7.32 -8.13
C GLU A 41 -10.55 -7.61 -8.82
N ALA A 42 -10.41 -8.85 -9.26
CA ALA A 42 -9.42 -9.24 -10.24
C ALA A 42 -10.12 -9.72 -11.51
N VAL A 43 -9.50 -9.52 -12.66
CA VAL A 43 -9.98 -9.99 -13.97
C VAL A 43 -8.89 -10.84 -14.60
N LEU A 44 -9.22 -12.11 -14.87
CA LEU A 44 -8.36 -12.99 -15.66
C LEU A 44 -8.75 -12.85 -17.13
N TRP A 45 -7.87 -12.26 -17.91
CA TRP A 45 -7.98 -12.10 -19.34
C TRP A 45 -7.37 -13.31 -20.04
N LEU A 46 -8.17 -14.07 -20.78
CA LEU A 46 -7.72 -15.27 -21.51
C LEU A 46 -7.50 -14.95 -22.98
N LYS A 47 -6.45 -15.56 -23.56
CA LYS A 47 -6.07 -15.40 -24.97
C LYS A 47 -5.80 -13.95 -25.36
N THR A 48 -5.01 -13.27 -24.54
CA THR A 48 -4.43 -11.98 -24.88
C THR A 48 -3.26 -12.19 -25.84
N GLU A 49 -2.97 -11.19 -26.69
CA GLU A 49 -1.83 -11.23 -27.60
C GLU A 49 -0.49 -11.21 -26.87
N ASP A 50 -0.48 -10.63 -25.66
CA ASP A 50 0.71 -10.50 -24.84
C ASP A 50 0.95 -11.72 -23.94
N ALA A 51 2.22 -12.01 -23.67
CA ALA A 51 2.61 -12.98 -22.66
C ALA A 51 2.08 -12.57 -21.27
N ALA A 52 1.88 -13.58 -20.42
CA ALA A 52 1.37 -13.43 -19.06
C ALA A 52 1.77 -12.12 -18.36
N LEU A 53 0.79 -11.23 -18.13
CA LEU A 53 0.98 -9.93 -17.49
C LEU A 53 0.28 -9.90 -16.14
N TRP A 54 0.90 -9.24 -15.17
CA TRP A 54 0.22 -8.74 -13.97
C TRP A 54 0.00 -7.25 -14.12
N GLU A 55 -1.24 -6.82 -13.89
CA GLU A 55 -1.64 -5.43 -14.09
C GLU A 55 -2.41 -4.91 -12.87
N ALA A 56 -2.15 -3.65 -12.54
CA ALA A 56 -2.93 -2.86 -11.61
C ALA A 56 -3.68 -1.78 -12.36
N SER A 57 -4.99 -1.68 -12.15
CA SER A 57 -5.83 -0.62 -12.71
C SER A 57 -6.52 0.14 -11.58
N LEU A 58 -6.36 1.44 -11.61
CA LEU A 58 -6.83 2.37 -10.58
C LEU A 58 -7.73 3.43 -11.20
N TYR A 59 -8.96 3.56 -10.70
CA TYR A 59 -9.82 4.68 -10.98
C TYR A 59 -9.69 5.76 -9.89
N ARG A 60 -9.28 6.97 -10.29
CA ARG A 60 -9.11 8.08 -9.36
C ARG A 60 -9.42 9.41 -10.05
N GLN A 61 -10.25 10.24 -9.43
CA GLN A 61 -10.58 11.60 -9.89
C GLN A 61 -11.07 11.66 -11.36
N GLY A 62 -11.91 10.72 -11.77
CA GLY A 62 -12.46 10.68 -13.13
C GLY A 62 -11.54 10.07 -14.18
N GLN A 63 -10.36 9.60 -13.81
CA GLN A 63 -9.34 9.06 -14.72
C GLN A 63 -8.94 7.63 -14.34
N TRP A 64 -8.65 6.81 -15.35
CA TRP A 64 -8.04 5.51 -15.21
C TRP A 64 -6.52 5.60 -15.34
N TRP A 65 -5.85 4.84 -14.48
CA TRP A 65 -4.41 4.63 -14.47
C TRP A 65 -4.14 3.15 -14.51
N SER A 66 -3.20 2.71 -15.33
CA SER A 66 -2.78 1.31 -15.34
C SER A 66 -1.26 1.19 -15.27
N TRP A 67 -0.82 0.08 -14.68
CA TRP A 67 0.59 -0.30 -14.60
C TRP A 67 0.69 -1.82 -14.68
N SER A 68 1.47 -2.31 -15.65
CA SER A 68 1.64 -3.75 -15.88
C SER A 68 3.11 -4.15 -15.90
N LYS A 69 3.35 -5.43 -15.64
CA LYS A 69 4.64 -6.11 -15.83
C LYS A 69 4.45 -7.54 -16.31
N LYS A 70 5.52 -8.13 -16.88
CA LYS A 70 5.56 -9.57 -17.15
C LYS A 70 5.53 -10.35 -15.84
N ALA A 71 4.74 -11.42 -15.78
CA ALA A 71 4.44 -12.21 -14.58
C ALA A 71 5.63 -13.02 -14.01
N GLN A 72 6.85 -12.83 -14.49
CA GLN A 72 7.97 -13.72 -14.20
C GLN A 72 8.98 -13.21 -13.17
N THR A 73 8.88 -11.95 -12.73
CA THR A 73 9.95 -11.38 -11.90
C THR A 73 9.38 -10.56 -10.76
N GLU A 74 9.49 -11.07 -9.54
CA GLU A 74 9.35 -10.23 -8.34
C GLU A 74 10.70 -9.56 -8.07
N ILE A 75 10.69 -8.25 -7.85
CA ILE A 75 11.88 -7.51 -7.44
C ILE A 75 12.02 -7.66 -5.93
N GLU A 76 13.15 -8.19 -5.49
CA GLU A 76 13.51 -8.20 -4.08
C GLU A 76 13.71 -6.76 -3.58
N LEU A 77 13.06 -6.44 -2.48
CA LEU A 77 13.08 -5.10 -1.91
C LEU A 77 14.22 -4.96 -0.89
N PRO A 78 15.03 -3.89 -0.99
CA PRO A 78 15.99 -3.60 0.06
C PRO A 78 15.27 -3.26 1.37
N LEU A 79 15.84 -3.71 2.48
CA LEU A 79 15.39 -3.31 3.81
C LEU A 79 16.20 -2.11 4.30
N ALA A 80 15.53 -1.13 4.87
CA ALA A 80 16.16 0.05 5.46
C ALA A 80 15.57 0.35 6.85
N PRO A 81 16.34 0.96 7.75
CA PRO A 81 15.82 1.42 9.04
C PRO A 81 14.65 2.39 8.84
N LEU A 82 13.73 2.39 9.80
CA LEU A 82 12.59 3.30 9.85
C LEU A 82 12.86 4.37 10.91
N GLU A 83 12.96 5.64 10.48
CA GLU A 83 13.35 6.75 11.33
C GLU A 83 12.44 7.96 11.18
N ALA A 84 12.37 8.78 12.22
CA ALA A 84 11.72 10.09 12.12
C ALA A 84 12.46 11.00 11.12
N GLY A 85 11.70 11.81 10.38
CA GLY A 85 12.22 12.66 9.31
C GLY A 85 12.18 12.01 7.93
N GLN A 86 12.07 10.69 7.84
CA GLN A 86 11.85 9.98 6.57
C GLN A 86 10.40 10.13 6.08
N TYR A 87 10.19 9.67 4.86
CA TYR A 87 8.86 9.59 4.25
C TYR A 87 8.35 8.16 4.25
N LEU A 88 7.07 8.00 4.57
CA LEU A 88 6.33 6.76 4.44
C LEU A 88 5.43 6.84 3.21
N TYR A 89 5.47 5.82 2.37
CA TYR A 89 4.62 5.70 1.19
C TYR A 89 3.57 4.62 1.42
N GLU A 90 2.30 5.03 1.44
CA GLU A 90 1.16 4.12 1.48
C GLU A 90 0.75 3.76 0.07
N VAL A 91 0.97 2.52 -0.31
CA VAL A 91 0.80 2.02 -1.68
C VAL A 91 -0.64 1.59 -1.93
N GLN A 92 -1.15 1.84 -3.14
CA GLN A 92 -2.49 1.46 -3.56
C GLN A 92 -2.69 -0.06 -3.51
N PRO A 93 -3.86 -0.53 -3.03
CA PRO A 93 -4.13 -1.95 -2.91
C PRO A 93 -4.09 -2.71 -4.24
N THR A 94 -4.54 -2.11 -5.33
CA THR A 94 -4.47 -2.72 -6.67
C THR A 94 -3.04 -3.02 -7.08
N LEU A 95 -2.12 -2.09 -6.83
CA LEU A 95 -0.70 -2.25 -7.14
C LEU A 95 -0.04 -3.33 -6.26
N LEU A 96 -0.41 -3.39 -4.97
CA LEU A 96 0.05 -4.45 -4.07
C LEU A 96 -0.43 -5.84 -4.53
N ARG A 97 -1.70 -5.95 -4.91
CA ARG A 97 -2.30 -7.19 -5.42
C ARG A 97 -1.67 -7.64 -6.73
N ALA A 98 -1.34 -6.71 -7.61
CA ALA A 98 -0.62 -6.99 -8.85
C ALA A 98 0.87 -7.34 -8.63
N GLY A 99 1.39 -7.26 -7.40
CA GLY A 99 2.80 -7.57 -7.09
C GLY A 99 3.80 -6.56 -7.64
N LEU A 100 3.36 -5.31 -7.82
CA LEU A 100 4.15 -4.22 -8.39
C LEU A 100 4.85 -3.37 -7.32
N LEU A 101 4.88 -3.83 -6.06
CA LEU A 101 5.52 -3.09 -4.96
C LEU A 101 7.01 -2.83 -5.22
N GLY A 102 7.71 -3.83 -5.78
CA GLY A 102 9.13 -3.73 -6.10
C GLY A 102 9.43 -2.70 -7.19
N GLU A 103 8.58 -2.66 -8.22
CA GLU A 103 8.69 -1.69 -9.31
C GLU A 103 8.47 -0.26 -8.81
N LEU A 104 7.46 -0.06 -7.95
CA LEU A 104 7.22 1.24 -7.34
C LEU A 104 8.38 1.65 -6.41
N ALA A 105 8.86 0.73 -5.57
CA ALA A 105 9.98 1.00 -4.67
C ALA A 105 11.24 1.42 -5.45
N LYS A 106 11.56 0.72 -6.54
CA LYS A 106 12.68 1.07 -7.43
C LYS A 106 12.48 2.45 -8.06
N ALA A 107 11.28 2.75 -8.54
CA ALA A 107 10.96 4.04 -9.17
C ALA A 107 11.02 5.22 -8.18
N LEU A 108 10.73 4.98 -6.90
CA LEU A 108 10.78 5.97 -5.83
C LEU A 108 12.16 6.05 -5.13
N GLY A 109 13.09 5.13 -5.41
CA GLY A 109 14.30 4.96 -4.59
C GLY A 109 13.98 4.61 -3.14
N ALA A 110 12.89 3.87 -2.92
CA ALA A 110 12.37 3.53 -1.61
C ALA A 110 12.69 2.09 -1.22
N SER A 111 12.59 1.80 0.07
CA SER A 111 12.87 0.49 0.68
C SER A 111 11.69 0.04 1.54
N GLN A 112 11.62 -1.24 1.87
CA GLN A 112 10.82 -1.72 3.00
C GLN A 112 11.60 -1.57 4.31
N PHE A 113 10.90 -1.47 5.43
CA PHE A 113 11.50 -1.56 6.76
C PHE A 113 11.19 -2.89 7.46
N ASP A 114 10.24 -3.64 6.93
CA ASP A 114 9.88 -4.99 7.37
C ASP A 114 9.26 -5.76 6.20
N PRO A 115 9.67 -7.00 5.89
CA PRO A 115 9.16 -7.74 4.73
C PRO A 115 7.67 -8.12 4.84
N GLN A 116 7.09 -8.07 6.04
CA GLN A 116 5.65 -8.33 6.26
C GLN A 116 4.79 -7.05 6.16
N VAL A 117 5.40 -5.90 5.89
CA VAL A 117 4.72 -4.61 5.82
C VAL A 117 4.85 -4.02 4.43
N SER A 118 3.72 -3.76 3.79
CA SER A 118 3.65 -3.24 2.42
C SER A 118 3.76 -1.71 2.31
N TRP A 119 4.14 -1.02 3.36
CA TRP A 119 4.54 0.37 3.32
C TRP A 119 6.02 0.48 2.95
N LEU A 120 6.35 1.51 2.16
CA LEU A 120 7.71 1.83 1.81
C LEU A 120 8.21 3.03 2.60
N THR A 121 9.52 3.13 2.78
CA THR A 121 10.18 4.29 3.39
C THR A 121 11.31 4.79 2.50
N GLY A 122 11.63 6.08 2.60
CA GLY A 122 12.73 6.67 1.85
C GLY A 122 12.90 8.16 2.10
N SER A 123 13.87 8.76 1.40
CA SER A 123 14.07 10.20 1.38
C SER A 123 13.48 10.77 0.09
N LEU A 124 12.69 11.84 0.16
CA LEU A 124 12.20 12.58 -1.02
C LEU A 124 13.35 13.31 -1.77
N ALA A 125 14.48 12.64 -1.97
CA ALA A 125 15.58 13.22 -2.76
C ALA A 125 15.21 13.40 -4.25
N PHE A 126 14.11 12.79 -4.70
CA PHE A 126 13.57 12.89 -6.06
C PHE A 126 12.15 13.44 -6.03
N ALA A 127 11.86 14.39 -6.92
CA ALA A 127 10.47 14.65 -7.31
C ALA A 127 10.03 13.44 -8.17
N PRO A 128 9.15 12.57 -7.66
CA PRO A 128 8.75 11.41 -8.44
C PRO A 128 8.00 11.87 -9.68
N ALA A 129 8.18 11.12 -10.77
CA ALA A 129 7.48 11.36 -12.02
C ALA A 129 5.95 11.46 -11.77
N PRO A 130 5.26 12.41 -12.40
CA PRO A 130 3.84 12.68 -12.14
C PRO A 130 2.93 11.45 -12.28
N GLU A 131 3.27 10.53 -13.19
CA GLU A 131 2.57 9.27 -13.44
C GLU A 131 2.63 8.28 -12.25
N LEU A 132 3.56 8.46 -11.33
CA LEU A 132 3.67 7.63 -10.13
C LEU A 132 2.73 8.10 -9.00
N LYS A 133 2.36 9.39 -8.99
CA LYS A 133 1.55 9.99 -7.91
C LYS A 133 0.23 9.28 -7.61
N PRO A 134 -0.51 8.71 -8.59
CA PRO A 134 -1.75 8.02 -8.30
C PRO A 134 -1.57 6.76 -7.44
N TRP A 135 -0.40 6.14 -7.47
CA TRP A 135 -0.14 4.82 -6.93
C TRP A 135 0.22 4.78 -5.45
N TYR A 136 0.43 5.94 -4.82
CA TYR A 136 0.75 6.02 -3.39
C TYR A 136 0.29 7.33 -2.77
N ALA A 137 0.23 7.34 -1.44
CA ALA A 137 0.14 8.54 -0.63
C ALA A 137 1.44 8.71 0.16
N THR A 138 1.88 9.94 0.35
CA THR A 138 3.12 10.28 1.04
C THR A 138 2.83 10.90 2.40
N PHE A 139 3.58 10.46 3.41
CA PHE A 139 3.52 11.00 4.76
C PHE A 139 4.94 11.30 5.23
N ARG A 140 5.17 12.48 5.77
CA ARG A 140 6.41 12.80 6.47
C ARG A 140 6.32 12.28 7.89
N LEU A 141 7.20 11.36 8.27
CA LEU A 141 7.24 10.79 9.61
C LEU A 141 7.83 11.81 10.59
N THR A 142 7.05 12.18 11.59
CA THR A 142 7.50 13.07 12.67
C THR A 142 7.99 12.29 13.88
N HIS A 143 7.44 11.10 14.13
CA HIS A 143 7.81 10.25 15.27
C HIS A 143 7.77 8.78 14.87
N VAL A 144 8.75 8.03 15.37
CA VAL A 144 8.85 6.56 15.28
C VAL A 144 9.21 6.04 16.66
N GLN A 145 8.34 5.24 17.30
CA GLN A 145 8.54 4.77 18.66
C GLN A 145 7.98 3.35 18.87
N HIS A 146 8.55 2.62 19.84
CA HIS A 146 7.94 1.38 20.32
C HIS A 146 6.53 1.64 20.86
N PHE A 147 5.62 0.74 20.53
CA PHE A 147 4.22 0.90 20.95
C PHE A 147 4.05 0.78 22.44
N SER A 148 3.51 1.82 23.03
CA SER A 148 2.99 1.86 24.38
C SER A 148 1.79 2.82 24.39
N LEU A 149 0.64 2.38 24.88
CA LEU A 149 -0.55 3.22 24.96
C LEU A 149 -0.29 4.50 25.76
N LYS A 150 0.49 4.39 26.85
CA LYS A 150 0.88 5.53 27.69
C LYS A 150 1.77 6.51 26.93
N ALA A 151 2.78 6.02 26.20
CA ALA A 151 3.66 6.87 25.39
C ALA A 151 2.88 7.56 24.27
N LEU A 152 2.04 6.82 23.54
CA LEU A 152 1.17 7.37 22.49
C LEU A 152 0.26 8.47 23.03
N GLN A 153 -0.46 8.21 24.16
CA GLN A 153 -1.36 9.19 24.76
C GLN A 153 -0.61 10.44 25.23
N LYS A 154 0.59 10.29 25.80
CA LYS A 154 1.45 11.43 26.18
C LYS A 154 1.81 12.27 24.96
N LEU A 155 2.26 11.61 23.87
CA LEU A 155 2.67 12.27 22.64
C LEU A 155 1.50 13.02 21.98
N LEU A 156 0.34 12.38 21.83
CA LEU A 156 -0.85 13.00 21.25
C LEU A 156 -1.27 14.26 22.00
N ARG A 157 -1.16 14.24 23.34
CA ARG A 157 -1.44 15.39 24.18
C ARG A 157 -0.40 16.50 24.02
N GLN A 158 0.90 16.16 24.02
CA GLN A 158 1.99 17.13 23.85
C GLN A 158 1.92 17.84 22.50
N LEU A 159 1.49 17.12 21.46
CA LEU A 159 1.34 17.67 20.12
C LEU A 159 -0.03 18.33 19.88
N GLU A 160 -0.93 18.29 20.87
CA GLU A 160 -2.28 18.83 20.78
C GLU A 160 -3.05 18.30 19.56
N ILE A 161 -2.93 16.99 19.27
CA ILE A 161 -3.62 16.39 18.13
C ILE A 161 -5.13 16.34 18.40
N GLY A 162 -5.92 16.96 17.51
CA GLY A 162 -7.38 17.00 17.57
C GLY A 162 -8.04 16.05 16.58
N ILE A 163 -7.41 15.80 15.44
CA ILE A 163 -7.92 14.92 14.39
C ILE A 163 -6.87 13.85 14.11
N LEU A 164 -7.26 12.57 14.25
CA LEU A 164 -6.34 11.45 14.09
C LEU A 164 -6.93 10.41 13.12
N GLU A 165 -6.27 10.23 11.98
CA GLU A 165 -6.46 9.05 11.12
C GLU A 165 -5.61 7.90 11.69
N ILE A 166 -6.17 6.68 11.78
CA ILE A 166 -5.44 5.51 12.28
C ILE A 166 -5.36 4.47 11.17
N LYS A 167 -4.16 4.10 10.81
CA LYS A 167 -3.84 3.05 9.83
C LYS A 167 -3.06 1.93 10.50
N LYS A 168 -3.31 0.69 10.08
CA LYS A 168 -2.53 -0.46 10.60
C LYS A 168 -2.06 -1.39 9.50
N ARG A 169 -0.90 -1.98 9.72
CA ARG A 169 -0.38 -3.13 8.96
C ARG A 169 0.38 -4.05 9.92
N ASN A 170 0.06 -5.34 9.89
CA ASN A 170 0.71 -6.34 10.76
C ASN A 170 0.69 -5.96 12.26
N PHE A 171 -0.48 -5.49 12.75
CA PHE A 171 -0.64 -5.06 14.14
C PHE A 171 -1.90 -5.67 14.75
N ALA A 172 -1.82 -6.15 15.99
CA ALA A 172 -2.89 -6.92 16.64
C ALA A 172 -4.09 -6.06 17.06
N LEU A 173 -3.84 -4.80 17.48
CA LEU A 173 -4.90 -3.91 17.96
C LEU A 173 -5.67 -3.28 16.79
N GLU A 174 -7.01 -3.36 16.82
CA GLU A 174 -7.84 -2.71 15.82
C GLU A 174 -7.92 -1.17 16.04
N PRO A 175 -8.04 -0.37 14.96
CA PRO A 175 -8.16 1.08 15.05
C PRO A 175 -9.25 1.54 16.00
N ASP A 176 -10.44 0.93 15.96
CA ASP A 176 -11.58 1.31 16.80
C ASP A 176 -11.34 0.99 18.28
N GLN A 177 -10.68 -0.14 18.56
CA GLN A 177 -10.28 -0.49 19.92
C GLN A 177 -9.24 0.49 20.48
N LEU A 178 -8.34 0.98 19.63
CA LEU A 178 -7.39 2.01 20.06
C LEU A 178 -8.10 3.35 20.26
N ARG A 179 -8.98 3.72 19.34
CA ARG A 179 -9.72 4.99 19.38
C ARG A 179 -10.50 5.14 20.69
N SER A 180 -11.09 4.07 21.22
CA SER A 180 -11.78 4.09 22.50
C SER A 180 -10.86 4.30 23.72
N LYS A 181 -9.55 4.06 23.57
CA LYS A 181 -8.55 4.12 24.65
C LYS A 181 -7.71 5.41 24.65
N ILE A 182 -7.78 6.21 23.60
CA ILE A 182 -7.02 7.45 23.47
C ILE A 182 -7.94 8.68 23.60
N LYS A 183 -7.36 9.79 24.08
CA LYS A 183 -8.04 11.08 24.19
C LYS A 183 -7.30 12.07 23.29
N LEU A 184 -8.04 12.72 22.40
CA LEU A 184 -7.55 13.78 21.52
C LEU A 184 -7.85 15.15 22.15
N ALA A 185 -7.20 16.20 21.65
CA ALA A 185 -7.45 17.58 22.07
C ALA A 185 -8.74 18.10 21.40
N PRO A 186 -9.84 18.30 22.15
CA PRO A 186 -11.18 18.49 21.54
C PRO A 186 -11.34 19.80 20.76
N HIS A 187 -10.51 20.81 21.06
CA HIS A 187 -10.58 22.11 20.40
C HIS A 187 -9.48 22.35 19.35
N SER A 188 -8.58 21.38 19.20
CA SER A 188 -7.50 21.46 18.23
C SER A 188 -7.94 20.97 16.86
N LYS A 189 -7.55 21.70 15.81
CA LYS A 189 -7.70 21.28 14.41
C LYS A 189 -6.44 20.61 13.87
N ARG A 190 -5.45 20.39 14.72
CA ARG A 190 -4.20 19.75 14.30
C ARG A 190 -4.44 18.30 13.93
N GLU A 191 -4.09 17.96 12.70
CA GLU A 191 -4.28 16.65 12.13
C GLU A 191 -2.98 15.83 12.19
N ALA A 192 -3.11 14.53 12.33
CA ALA A 192 -2.00 13.58 12.15
C ALA A 192 -2.53 12.23 11.68
N THR A 193 -1.67 11.46 11.03
CA THR A 193 -1.93 10.06 10.73
C THR A 193 -1.06 9.19 11.63
N LEU A 194 -1.71 8.30 12.38
CA LEU A 194 -1.08 7.29 13.22
C LEU A 194 -0.97 5.98 12.44
N PHE A 195 0.24 5.47 12.31
CA PHE A 195 0.50 4.16 11.73
C PHE A 195 0.88 3.18 12.83
N LEU A 196 0.17 2.06 12.89
CA LEU A 196 0.45 0.95 13.80
C LEU A 196 1.03 -0.20 12.97
N THR A 197 2.21 -0.66 13.36
CA THR A 197 2.92 -1.69 12.62
C THR A 197 3.88 -2.48 13.50
N ARG A 198 4.61 -3.41 12.89
CA ARG A 198 5.77 -4.07 13.49
C ARG A 198 6.99 -3.83 12.63
N CYS A 199 8.16 -3.84 13.26
CA CYS A 199 9.45 -3.90 12.59
C CYS A 199 10.31 -4.89 13.35
N ALA A 200 10.85 -5.89 12.66
CA ALA A 200 11.61 -7.00 13.26
C ALA A 200 10.87 -7.63 14.47
N GLY A 201 9.56 -7.84 14.32
CA GLY A 201 8.69 -8.41 15.36
C GLY A 201 8.30 -7.45 16.49
N GLN A 202 8.91 -6.28 16.60
CA GLN A 202 8.62 -5.29 17.64
C GLN A 202 7.45 -4.39 17.25
N PRO A 203 6.44 -4.19 18.12
CA PRO A 203 5.33 -3.31 17.84
C PRO A 203 5.77 -1.84 17.87
N LEU A 204 5.44 -1.10 16.81
CA LEU A 204 5.74 0.31 16.65
C LEU A 204 4.47 1.14 16.45
N PHE A 205 4.55 2.40 16.84
CA PHE A 205 3.66 3.43 16.35
C PHE A 205 4.46 4.57 15.70
N LEU A 206 3.92 5.08 14.60
CA LEU A 206 4.50 6.19 13.86
C LEU A 206 3.47 7.31 13.78
N LEU A 207 3.91 8.55 13.89
CA LEU A 207 3.08 9.70 13.52
C LEU A 207 3.62 10.33 12.25
N GLY A 208 2.73 10.62 11.32
CA GLY A 208 3.05 11.26 10.06
C GLY A 208 2.07 12.37 9.70
N GLU A 209 2.58 13.35 8.99
CA GLU A 209 1.84 14.42 8.35
C GLU A 209 1.66 14.08 6.86
N ARG A 210 0.44 14.15 6.36
CA ARG A 210 0.14 13.88 4.94
C ARG A 210 0.64 15.03 4.07
N LEU A 211 1.26 14.70 2.91
CA LEU A 211 1.75 15.66 1.92
C LEU A 211 0.83 15.72 0.69
#